data_abe6c8851f676709d8f0fe2fc248860f
#
_entry.id   abe6c8851f676709d8f0fe2fc248860f
#
_cell.length_a   1.000
_cell.length_b   1.000
_cell.length_c   1.000
_cell.angle_alpha   90.00
_cell.angle_beta   90.00
_cell.angle_gamma   90.00
#
_symmetry.space_group_name_H-M   'P 1'
#
loop_
_entity.id
_entity.type
_entity.pdbx_description
1 polymer ?
#
loop_
_entity_poly.entity_id
_entity_poly.type
_entity_poly.pdbx_seq_one_letter_code
_entity_poly.pdbx_strand_id
1 'polypeptide(L)'
;MKVGIVCEGVTDFHAINYYVGAALKQKGLPVEFVALQPLPDNTSSGGWGNVFSWLDNNPPDARQSLFGRGLFANSKSLSGLDCILIHLDTDILSEASFLNFLKKRNYNICISTCLGKRSSELSKLIAHFANLDQCSTDIAAKHIAAPIAESSEAWCIAVDPEFKGLAEELSGQALVDAFGVSLARFNGMLPKMSYMAINKKSKSREMYCQKTASEVARLESCTLFVSLVDRLSVIAQ
;
A
#
# COMPACT_ATOMS: atom_id res chain seq x y z
N MET A 1 16.83 -1.10 -7.29
CA MET A 1 15.79 -2.13 -7.04
C MET A 1 14.53 -1.77 -7.83
N LYS A 2 13.85 -2.76 -8.44
CA LYS A 2 12.59 -2.57 -9.18
C LYS A 2 11.48 -3.37 -8.50
N VAL A 3 10.42 -2.68 -8.03
CA VAL A 3 9.34 -3.26 -7.22
C VAL A 3 8.01 -3.15 -7.96
N GLY A 4 7.35 -4.28 -8.20
CA GLY A 4 5.98 -4.30 -8.69
C GLY A 4 4.99 -4.03 -7.56
N ILE A 5 3.99 -3.16 -7.78
CA ILE A 5 2.98 -2.85 -6.77
C ILE A 5 1.61 -3.37 -7.23
N VAL A 6 0.97 -4.12 -6.35
CA VAL A 6 -0.43 -4.52 -6.42
C VAL A 6 -1.13 -3.87 -5.24
N CYS A 7 -2.01 -2.90 -5.46
CA CYS A 7 -2.71 -2.17 -4.41
C CYS A 7 -4.16 -1.88 -4.80
N GLU A 8 -4.94 -1.38 -3.85
CA GLU A 8 -6.38 -1.15 -4.02
C GLU A 8 -6.68 -0.04 -5.02
N GLY A 9 -5.91 1.04 -4.98
CA GLY A 9 -6.17 2.22 -5.79
C GLY A 9 -4.93 3.00 -6.18
N VAL A 10 -5.11 3.91 -7.15
CA VAL A 10 -4.04 4.80 -7.63
C VAL A 10 -3.54 5.73 -6.51
N THR A 11 -4.40 6.08 -5.55
CA THR A 11 -4.02 6.91 -4.39
C THR A 11 -3.01 6.22 -3.50
N ASP A 12 -3.15 4.90 -3.31
CA ASP A 12 -2.24 4.08 -2.52
C ASP A 12 -0.91 3.91 -3.23
N PHE A 13 -0.96 3.69 -4.56
CA PHE A 13 0.24 3.69 -5.38
C PHE A 13 1.04 4.98 -5.22
N HIS A 14 0.40 6.15 -5.23
CA HIS A 14 1.09 7.43 -5.03
C HIS A 14 1.72 7.52 -3.65
N ALA A 15 1.02 7.15 -2.58
CA ALA A 15 1.56 7.19 -1.23
C ALA A 15 2.80 6.27 -1.10
N ILE A 16 2.71 5.03 -1.60
CA ILE A 16 3.84 4.10 -1.60
C ILE A 16 5.00 4.64 -2.44
N ASN A 17 4.74 5.06 -3.68
CA ASN A 17 5.77 5.52 -4.60
C ASN A 17 6.56 6.72 -4.04
N TYR A 18 5.87 7.71 -3.49
CA TYR A 18 6.54 8.92 -3.03
C TYR A 18 7.13 8.77 -1.63
N TYR A 19 6.42 8.20 -0.67
CA TYR A 19 6.91 8.14 0.70
C TYR A 19 7.90 7.01 0.92
N VAL A 20 7.57 5.79 0.52
CA VAL A 20 8.51 4.66 0.64
C VAL A 20 9.73 4.89 -0.25
N GLY A 21 9.52 5.45 -1.46
CA GLY A 21 10.61 5.84 -2.34
C GLY A 21 11.55 6.87 -1.74
N ALA A 22 11.00 7.91 -1.08
CA ALA A 22 11.81 8.92 -0.39
C ALA A 22 12.60 8.33 0.79
N ALA A 23 11.96 7.47 1.61
CA ALA A 23 12.61 6.82 2.75
C ALA A 23 13.76 5.90 2.30
N LEU A 24 13.55 5.09 1.27
CA LEU A 24 14.59 4.22 0.72
C LEU A 24 15.72 5.04 0.09
N LYS A 25 15.41 6.12 -0.61
CA LYS A 25 16.40 7.03 -1.17
C LYS A 25 17.27 7.68 -0.08
N GLN A 26 16.69 8.07 1.06
CA GLN A 26 17.45 8.59 2.21
C GLN A 26 18.42 7.55 2.78
N LYS A 27 18.08 6.25 2.69
CA LYS A 27 18.95 5.12 3.05
C LYS A 27 19.99 4.78 1.96
N GLY A 28 20.07 5.51 0.84
CA GLY A 28 20.96 5.24 -0.28
C GLY A 28 20.49 4.07 -1.17
N LEU A 29 19.24 3.64 -1.06
CA LEU A 29 18.65 2.50 -1.76
C LEU A 29 17.62 2.99 -2.80
N PRO A 30 18.03 3.44 -3.99
CA PRO A 30 17.09 3.91 -5.00
C PRO A 30 16.17 2.78 -5.47
N VAL A 31 14.87 3.08 -5.58
CA VAL A 31 13.83 2.14 -6.00
C VAL A 31 13.02 2.73 -7.15
N GLU A 32 12.67 1.86 -8.11
CA GLU A 32 11.69 2.10 -9.16
C GLU A 32 10.43 1.30 -8.81
N PHE A 33 9.31 1.98 -8.62
CA PHE A 33 8.02 1.35 -8.40
C PHE A 33 7.23 1.28 -9.71
N VAL A 34 6.67 0.10 -9.98
CA VAL A 34 5.89 -0.19 -11.19
C VAL A 34 4.51 -0.66 -10.77
N ALA A 35 3.46 0.04 -11.23
CA ALA A 35 2.09 -0.38 -10.95
C ALA A 35 1.74 -1.65 -11.75
N LEU A 36 1.41 -2.73 -11.04
CA LEU A 36 0.85 -3.95 -11.61
C LEU A 36 -0.68 -3.94 -11.52
N GLN A 37 -1.20 -3.38 -10.43
CA GLN A 37 -2.61 -3.13 -10.14
C GLN A 37 -2.68 -1.94 -9.16
N PRO A 38 -3.52 -0.91 -9.43
CA PRO A 38 -4.29 -0.68 -10.65
C PRO A 38 -3.40 -0.31 -11.83
N LEU A 39 -3.89 -0.56 -13.05
CA LEU A 39 -3.21 -0.08 -14.24
C LEU A 39 -3.28 1.46 -14.32
N PRO A 40 -2.28 2.13 -14.91
CA PRO A 40 -2.20 3.60 -14.95
C PRO A 40 -3.33 4.29 -15.71
N ASP A 41 -4.10 3.54 -16.49
CA ASP A 41 -5.18 4.06 -17.36
C ASP A 41 -6.46 4.49 -16.63
N ASN A 42 -6.51 4.37 -15.30
CA ASN A 42 -7.67 4.72 -14.46
C ASN A 42 -9.00 4.03 -14.85
N THR A 43 -8.97 2.94 -15.60
CA THR A 43 -10.18 2.21 -16.03
C THR A 43 -10.75 1.32 -14.96
N SER A 44 -10.00 1.00 -13.92
CA SER A 44 -10.46 0.15 -12.81
C SER A 44 -11.06 1.00 -11.68
N SER A 45 -12.27 0.67 -11.27
CA SER A 45 -12.80 1.10 -9.96
C SER A 45 -11.91 0.50 -8.88
N GLY A 46 -11.23 1.31 -8.05
CA GLY A 46 -10.37 0.83 -6.97
C GLY A 46 -11.08 -0.11 -5.99
N GLY A 47 -10.32 -0.64 -5.03
CA GLY A 47 -10.78 -1.45 -3.92
C GLY A 47 -10.14 -2.84 -3.86
N TRP A 48 -10.26 -3.46 -2.69
CA TRP A 48 -9.65 -4.75 -2.36
C TRP A 48 -9.99 -5.87 -3.37
N GLY A 49 -11.19 -5.84 -3.98
CA GLY A 49 -11.61 -6.83 -4.98
C GLY A 49 -10.68 -6.92 -6.18
N ASN A 50 -10.08 -5.81 -6.61
CA ASN A 50 -9.13 -5.78 -7.71
C ASN A 50 -7.80 -6.44 -7.35
N VAL A 51 -7.35 -6.31 -6.10
CA VAL A 51 -6.13 -6.98 -5.61
C VAL A 51 -6.31 -8.49 -5.66
N PHE A 52 -7.43 -9.03 -5.14
CA PHE A 52 -7.71 -10.46 -5.18
C PHE A 52 -7.97 -10.97 -6.60
N SER A 53 -8.65 -10.18 -7.44
CA SER A 53 -8.82 -10.51 -8.86
C SER A 53 -7.48 -10.57 -9.58
N TRP A 54 -6.55 -9.65 -9.27
CA TRP A 54 -5.20 -9.71 -9.84
C TRP A 54 -4.46 -10.97 -9.39
N LEU A 55 -4.54 -11.34 -8.11
CA LEU A 55 -3.93 -12.56 -7.58
C LEU A 55 -4.50 -13.82 -8.23
N ASP A 56 -5.81 -13.89 -8.41
CA ASP A 56 -6.49 -15.02 -9.08
C ASP A 56 -6.06 -15.15 -10.56
N ASN A 57 -5.91 -14.02 -11.27
CA ASN A 57 -5.51 -13.98 -12.67
C ASN A 57 -4.01 -14.13 -12.90
N ASN A 58 -3.20 -13.98 -11.86
CA ASN A 58 -1.75 -14.11 -11.91
C ASN A 58 -1.29 -15.16 -10.88
N PRO A 59 -1.47 -16.46 -11.15
CA PRO A 59 -1.03 -17.52 -10.25
C PRO A 59 0.50 -17.51 -10.09
N PRO A 60 1.07 -18.25 -9.11
CA PRO A 60 2.50 -18.25 -8.80
C PRO A 60 3.42 -18.37 -10.03
N ASP A 61 3.12 -19.30 -10.95
CA ASP A 61 3.92 -19.52 -12.16
C ASP A 61 3.91 -18.30 -13.09
N ALA A 62 2.75 -17.64 -13.24
CA ALA A 62 2.66 -16.43 -14.04
C ALA A 62 3.49 -15.29 -13.40
N ARG A 63 3.43 -15.14 -12.05
CA ARG A 63 4.21 -14.13 -11.34
C ARG A 63 5.71 -14.40 -11.38
N GLN A 64 6.12 -15.67 -11.44
CA GLN A 64 7.55 -16.04 -11.56
C GLN A 64 8.19 -15.41 -12.80
N SER A 65 7.45 -15.31 -13.91
CA SER A 65 7.95 -14.68 -15.14
C SER A 65 8.27 -13.19 -14.98
N LEU A 66 7.68 -12.50 -14.00
CA LEU A 66 7.91 -11.08 -13.71
C LEU A 66 9.28 -10.84 -13.07
N PHE A 67 9.87 -11.83 -12.39
CA PHE A 67 11.19 -11.73 -11.74
C PHE A 67 12.35 -12.01 -12.70
N GLY A 68 12.08 -12.63 -13.85
CA GLY A 68 13.11 -12.96 -14.83
C GLY A 68 13.57 -11.76 -15.64
N ARG A 69 14.88 -11.55 -15.76
CA ARG A 69 15.44 -10.67 -16.78
C ARG A 69 15.51 -11.46 -18.09
N GLY A 70 14.45 -11.41 -18.90
CA GLY A 70 14.48 -11.97 -20.24
C GLY A 70 15.56 -11.29 -21.08
N LEU A 71 16.13 -12.01 -22.06
CA LEU A 71 17.16 -11.51 -23.00
C LEU A 71 16.73 -10.22 -23.74
N PHE A 72 15.42 -9.93 -23.79
CA PHE A 72 14.83 -8.76 -24.44
C PHE A 72 14.19 -7.78 -23.45
N ALA A 73 14.46 -7.90 -22.15
CA ALA A 73 13.93 -6.99 -21.15
C ALA A 73 14.51 -5.59 -21.33
N ASN A 74 13.70 -4.65 -21.81
CA ASN A 74 14.02 -3.22 -21.81
C ASN A 74 13.50 -2.56 -20.52
N SER A 75 13.95 -1.34 -20.25
CA SER A 75 13.60 -0.59 -19.03
C SER A 75 12.09 -0.34 -18.83
N LYS A 76 11.28 -0.51 -19.88
CA LYS A 76 9.81 -0.36 -19.83
C LYS A 76 9.07 -1.69 -19.69
N SER A 77 9.77 -2.82 -19.68
CA SER A 77 9.19 -4.13 -19.49
C SER A 77 8.71 -4.30 -18.04
N LEU A 78 7.55 -4.96 -17.84
CA LEU A 78 7.09 -5.42 -16.53
C LEU A 78 7.96 -6.55 -15.95
N SER A 79 8.88 -7.12 -16.74
CA SER A 79 9.82 -8.15 -16.29
C SER A 79 11.02 -7.55 -15.55
N GLY A 80 11.76 -8.40 -14.84
CA GLY A 80 12.95 -8.02 -14.09
C GLY A 80 12.65 -7.31 -12.79
N LEU A 81 11.50 -7.61 -12.17
CA LEU A 81 11.19 -7.16 -10.82
C LEU A 81 12.09 -7.87 -9.81
N ASP A 82 12.53 -7.14 -8.81
CA ASP A 82 13.25 -7.72 -7.68
C ASP A 82 12.24 -8.30 -6.66
N CYS A 83 11.07 -7.65 -6.49
CA CYS A 83 9.97 -8.16 -5.66
C CYS A 83 8.62 -7.60 -6.12
N ILE A 84 7.54 -8.21 -5.59
CA ILE A 84 6.15 -7.73 -5.72
C ILE A 84 5.65 -7.35 -4.32
N LEU A 85 5.20 -6.11 -4.18
CA LEU A 85 4.54 -5.59 -2.99
C LEU A 85 3.03 -5.68 -3.19
N ILE A 86 2.34 -6.38 -2.28
CA ILE A 86 0.89 -6.53 -2.28
C ILE A 86 0.35 -5.76 -1.09
N HIS A 87 -0.35 -4.67 -1.38
CA HIS A 87 -0.88 -3.75 -0.39
C HIS A 87 -2.40 -3.88 -0.27
N LEU A 88 -2.86 -3.84 0.98
CA LEU A 88 -4.26 -3.72 1.38
C LEU A 88 -4.36 -2.85 2.64
N ASP A 89 -5.40 -2.05 2.71
CA ASP A 89 -5.76 -1.27 3.89
C ASP A 89 -6.34 -2.19 4.98
N THR A 90 -6.02 -1.95 6.26
CA THR A 90 -6.51 -2.83 7.33
C THR A 90 -7.99 -2.59 7.67
N ASP A 91 -8.61 -1.51 7.22
CA ASP A 91 -10.04 -1.22 7.42
C ASP A 91 -10.95 -2.23 6.71
N ILE A 92 -10.48 -2.84 5.61
CA ILE A 92 -11.25 -3.87 4.88
C ILE A 92 -11.65 -5.05 5.77
N LEU A 93 -10.89 -5.35 6.83
CA LEU A 93 -11.20 -6.44 7.77
C LEU A 93 -12.52 -6.21 8.53
N SER A 94 -13.06 -5.00 8.52
CA SER A 94 -14.35 -4.64 9.10
C SER A 94 -15.48 -4.52 8.06
N GLU A 95 -15.17 -4.59 6.76
CA GLU A 95 -16.16 -4.47 5.69
C GLU A 95 -17.01 -5.73 5.54
N ALA A 96 -18.33 -5.59 5.60
CA ALA A 96 -19.26 -6.72 5.43
C ALA A 96 -19.11 -7.42 4.07
N SER A 97 -18.83 -6.66 3.00
CA SER A 97 -18.58 -7.17 1.66
C SER A 97 -17.36 -8.08 1.62
N PHE A 98 -16.28 -7.66 2.28
CA PHE A 98 -15.03 -8.42 2.37
C PHE A 98 -15.20 -9.70 3.21
N LEU A 99 -15.86 -9.59 4.37
CA LEU A 99 -16.16 -10.75 5.21
C LEU A 99 -17.01 -11.80 4.48
N ASN A 100 -17.99 -11.37 3.69
CA ASN A 100 -18.78 -12.26 2.85
C ASN A 100 -17.95 -12.91 1.74
N PHE A 101 -17.00 -12.18 1.15
CA PHE A 101 -16.07 -12.74 0.17
C PHE A 101 -15.22 -13.85 0.80
N LEU A 102 -14.65 -13.62 1.99
CA LEU A 102 -13.86 -14.62 2.71
C LEU A 102 -14.69 -15.87 3.06
N LYS A 103 -15.92 -15.66 3.57
CA LYS A 103 -16.83 -16.75 3.89
C LYS A 103 -17.15 -17.62 2.67
N LYS A 104 -17.38 -17.01 1.50
CA LYS A 104 -17.60 -17.75 0.24
C LYS A 104 -16.39 -18.59 -0.20
N ARG A 105 -15.21 -18.21 0.23
CA ARG A 105 -13.94 -18.92 -0.02
C ARG A 105 -13.52 -19.84 1.13
N ASN A 106 -14.40 -20.08 2.10
CA ASN A 106 -14.16 -20.89 3.29
C ASN A 106 -12.95 -20.44 4.11
N TYR A 107 -12.64 -19.13 4.10
CA TYR A 107 -11.56 -18.56 4.89
C TYR A 107 -12.12 -17.82 6.11
N ASN A 108 -11.63 -18.20 7.30
CA ASN A 108 -12.05 -17.59 8.56
C ASN A 108 -10.94 -16.68 9.08
N ILE A 109 -11.32 -15.50 9.54
CA ILE A 109 -10.41 -14.54 10.16
C ILE A 109 -10.83 -14.24 11.59
N CYS A 110 -9.84 -13.90 12.41
CA CYS A 110 -10.08 -13.35 13.75
C CYS A 110 -9.96 -11.82 13.68
N ILE A 111 -11.11 -11.14 13.79
CA ILE A 111 -11.14 -9.67 13.77
C ILE A 111 -10.67 -9.15 15.13
N SER A 112 -9.65 -8.29 15.12
CA SER A 112 -9.10 -7.65 16.30
C SER A 112 -9.13 -6.13 16.13
N THR A 113 -9.28 -5.40 17.24
CA THR A 113 -9.12 -3.95 17.29
C THR A 113 -7.65 -3.52 17.34
N CYS A 114 -6.74 -4.43 17.72
CA CYS A 114 -5.31 -4.15 17.80
C CYS A 114 -4.69 -4.12 16.40
N LEU A 115 -4.08 -2.99 16.03
CA LEU A 115 -3.46 -2.78 14.72
C LEU A 115 -2.45 -3.87 14.35
N GLY A 116 -1.55 -4.24 15.25
CA GLY A 116 -0.56 -5.29 15.00
C GLY A 116 -1.19 -6.66 14.70
N LYS A 117 -2.30 -7.01 15.36
CA LYS A 117 -3.03 -8.25 15.07
C LYS A 117 -3.77 -8.17 13.73
N ARG A 118 -4.39 -7.02 13.41
CA ARG A 118 -5.05 -6.78 12.11
C ARG A 118 -4.05 -6.89 10.96
N SER A 119 -2.90 -6.22 11.10
CA SER A 119 -1.81 -6.27 10.13
C SER A 119 -1.27 -7.68 9.93
N SER A 120 -1.05 -8.44 11.02
CA SER A 120 -0.60 -9.83 10.96
C SER A 120 -1.62 -10.73 10.26
N GLU A 121 -2.91 -10.57 10.57
CA GLU A 121 -3.98 -11.35 9.97
C GLU A 121 -4.10 -11.06 8.46
N LEU A 122 -4.04 -9.78 8.08
CA LEU A 122 -4.07 -9.37 6.68
C LEU A 122 -2.85 -9.88 5.91
N SER A 123 -1.66 -9.91 6.52
CA SER A 123 -0.45 -10.47 5.91
C SER A 123 -0.60 -11.98 5.64
N LYS A 124 -1.17 -12.75 6.58
CA LYS A 124 -1.46 -14.18 6.38
C LYS A 124 -2.48 -14.40 5.27
N LEU A 125 -3.51 -13.56 5.22
CA LEU A 125 -4.54 -13.61 4.21
C LEU A 125 -3.97 -13.32 2.81
N ILE A 126 -3.13 -12.29 2.67
CA ILE A 126 -2.42 -11.99 1.43
C ILE A 126 -1.56 -13.20 1.01
N ALA A 127 -0.79 -13.79 1.94
CA ALA A 127 0.04 -14.95 1.65
C ALA A 127 -0.78 -16.16 1.17
N HIS A 128 -1.93 -16.42 1.82
CA HIS A 128 -2.85 -17.48 1.45
C HIS A 128 -3.42 -17.29 0.04
N PHE A 129 -4.02 -16.13 -0.26
CA PHE A 129 -4.61 -15.87 -1.58
C PHE A 129 -3.58 -15.67 -2.68
N ALA A 130 -2.35 -15.29 -2.34
CA ALA A 130 -1.24 -15.31 -3.27
C ALA A 130 -0.64 -16.71 -3.47
N ASN A 131 -1.16 -17.75 -2.78
CA ASN A 131 -0.67 -19.13 -2.83
C ASN A 131 0.85 -19.22 -2.59
N LEU A 132 1.38 -18.46 -1.62
CA LEU A 132 2.83 -18.40 -1.37
C LEU A 132 3.37 -19.70 -0.76
N ASP A 133 2.53 -20.50 -0.12
CA ASP A 133 2.82 -21.85 0.37
C ASP A 133 3.11 -22.86 -0.76
N GLN A 134 2.61 -22.58 -1.98
CA GLN A 134 2.85 -23.38 -3.18
C GLN A 134 4.08 -22.93 -3.97
N CYS A 135 4.69 -21.80 -3.59
CA CYS A 135 5.89 -21.28 -4.21
C CYS A 135 7.15 -21.91 -3.62
N SER A 136 8.24 -21.93 -4.39
CA SER A 136 9.56 -22.13 -3.78
C SER A 136 9.86 -21.01 -2.79
N THR A 137 10.72 -21.28 -1.80
CA THR A 137 11.11 -20.31 -0.78
C THR A 137 11.62 -19.01 -1.41
N ASP A 138 12.42 -19.10 -2.47
CA ASP A 138 13.00 -17.96 -3.18
C ASP A 138 11.92 -17.09 -3.87
N ILE A 139 10.90 -17.71 -4.43
CA ILE A 139 9.79 -16.99 -5.05
C ILE A 139 8.86 -16.39 -3.99
N ALA A 140 8.57 -17.14 -2.93
CA ALA A 140 7.77 -16.63 -1.82
C ALA A 140 8.42 -15.40 -1.16
N ALA A 141 9.75 -15.43 -0.96
CA ALA A 141 10.50 -14.32 -0.37
C ALA A 141 10.47 -13.03 -1.22
N LYS A 142 10.18 -13.13 -2.52
CA LYS A 142 10.01 -11.97 -3.41
C LYS A 142 8.62 -11.35 -3.33
N HIS A 143 7.73 -11.85 -2.49
CA HIS A 143 6.41 -11.27 -2.28
C HIS A 143 6.35 -10.61 -0.90
N ILE A 144 5.99 -9.34 -0.86
CA ILE A 144 5.89 -8.55 0.36
C ILE A 144 4.43 -8.21 0.60
N ALA A 145 3.82 -8.80 1.63
CA ALA A 145 2.54 -8.32 2.13
C ALA A 145 2.76 -6.97 2.84
N ALA A 146 2.06 -5.94 2.42
CA ALA A 146 2.20 -4.57 2.91
C ALA A 146 0.85 -4.04 3.43
N PRO A 147 0.35 -4.54 4.56
CA PRO A 147 -0.82 -3.95 5.20
C PRO A 147 -0.50 -2.54 5.68
N ILE A 148 -1.40 -1.60 5.44
CA ILE A 148 -1.31 -0.23 5.97
C ILE A 148 -2.40 -0.02 7.03
N ALA A 149 -2.09 0.77 8.07
CA ALA A 149 -3.00 1.08 9.15
C ALA A 149 -4.19 1.88 8.65
N GLU A 150 -5.39 1.36 8.87
CA GLU A 150 -6.65 1.87 8.36
C GLU A 150 -6.59 2.10 6.85
N SER A 151 -5.84 3.13 6.38
CA SER A 151 -5.64 3.41 4.96
C SER A 151 -4.37 4.25 4.72
N SER A 152 -3.94 4.37 3.47
CA SER A 152 -2.76 5.16 3.06
C SER A 152 -2.87 6.65 3.41
N GLU A 153 -4.07 7.14 3.72
CA GLU A 153 -4.32 8.48 4.24
C GLU A 153 -3.64 8.74 5.57
N ALA A 154 -3.47 7.73 6.42
CA ALA A 154 -2.73 7.86 7.68
C ALA A 154 -1.31 8.37 7.45
N TRP A 155 -0.62 7.87 6.43
CA TRP A 155 0.71 8.38 6.07
C TRP A 155 0.67 9.83 5.58
N CYS A 156 -0.35 10.18 4.80
CA CYS A 156 -0.54 11.56 4.35
C CYS A 156 -0.77 12.52 5.52
N ILE A 157 -1.48 12.09 6.56
CA ILE A 157 -1.70 12.87 7.77
C ILE A 157 -0.39 13.01 8.58
N ALA A 158 0.36 11.91 8.73
CA ALA A 158 1.59 11.89 9.52
C ALA A 158 2.67 12.83 8.98
N VAL A 159 2.73 13.04 7.66
CA VAL A 159 3.68 13.99 7.05
C VAL A 159 3.26 15.45 7.19
N ASP A 160 2.01 15.76 7.58
CA ASP A 160 1.58 17.13 7.85
C ASP A 160 2.32 17.66 9.10
N PRO A 161 3.14 18.73 9.00
CA PRO A 161 3.90 19.25 10.14
C PRO A 161 3.03 19.79 11.28
N GLU A 162 1.79 20.15 10.99
CA GLU A 162 0.84 20.66 11.97
C GLU A 162 0.06 19.53 12.68
N PHE A 163 0.12 18.31 12.17
CA PHE A 163 -0.51 17.17 12.83
C PHE A 163 0.32 16.73 14.05
N LYS A 164 -0.38 16.59 15.19
CA LYS A 164 0.22 16.17 16.47
C LYS A 164 -0.53 14.95 16.99
N GLY A 165 -0.04 13.77 16.68
CA GLY A 165 -0.68 12.53 17.12
C GLY A 165 -0.11 11.32 16.41
N LEU A 166 -0.72 10.17 16.68
CA LEU A 166 -0.40 8.90 16.03
C LEU A 166 -1.38 8.68 14.89
N ALA A 167 -0.96 8.96 13.66
CA ALA A 167 -1.84 8.90 12.49
C ALA A 167 -2.36 7.47 12.22
N GLU A 168 -1.56 6.44 12.52
CA GLU A 168 -1.95 5.03 12.38
C GLU A 168 -3.01 4.57 13.40
N GLU A 169 -3.34 5.38 14.41
CA GLU A 169 -4.42 5.11 15.37
C GLU A 169 -5.76 5.75 14.96
N LEU A 170 -5.74 6.60 13.93
CA LEU A 170 -6.96 7.23 13.43
C LEU A 170 -7.78 6.23 12.63
N SER A 171 -9.09 6.26 12.81
CA SER A 171 -10.04 5.42 12.06
C SER A 171 -11.36 6.15 11.80
N GLY A 172 -12.13 5.65 10.85
CA GLY A 172 -13.47 6.17 10.55
C GLY A 172 -13.49 7.68 10.32
N GLN A 173 -14.42 8.39 10.96
CA GLN A 173 -14.61 9.84 10.78
C GLN A 173 -13.39 10.66 11.22
N ALA A 174 -12.67 10.24 12.27
CA ALA A 174 -11.48 10.94 12.73
C ALA A 174 -10.36 10.95 11.67
N LEU A 175 -10.17 9.84 10.95
CA LEU A 175 -9.24 9.76 9.81
C LEU A 175 -9.67 10.69 8.66
N VAL A 176 -10.97 10.67 8.32
CA VAL A 176 -11.55 11.52 7.26
C VAL A 176 -11.32 13.01 7.56
N ASP A 177 -11.63 13.42 8.79
CA ASP A 177 -11.50 14.82 9.22
C ASP A 177 -10.04 15.26 9.27
N ALA A 178 -9.16 14.45 9.85
CA ALA A 178 -7.73 14.76 9.92
C ALA A 178 -7.11 14.88 8.52
N PHE A 179 -7.41 13.94 7.60
CA PHE A 179 -6.92 14.05 6.23
C PHE A 179 -7.48 15.27 5.50
N GLY A 180 -8.77 15.57 5.69
CA GLY A 180 -9.40 16.76 5.12
C GLY A 180 -8.75 18.07 5.60
N VAL A 181 -8.38 18.15 6.88
CA VAL A 181 -7.64 19.27 7.47
C VAL A 181 -6.25 19.39 6.83
N SER A 182 -5.48 18.29 6.76
CA SER A 182 -4.14 18.29 6.17
C SER A 182 -4.18 18.71 4.69
N LEU A 183 -5.15 18.20 3.93
CA LEU A 183 -5.32 18.57 2.52
C LEU A 183 -5.75 20.02 2.34
N ALA A 184 -6.60 20.56 3.21
CA ALA A 184 -7.01 21.97 3.17
C ALA A 184 -5.82 22.90 3.42
N ARG A 185 -5.01 22.61 4.45
CA ARG A 185 -3.77 23.35 4.75
C ARG A 185 -2.81 23.33 3.57
N PHE A 186 -2.58 22.15 3.02
CA PHE A 186 -1.72 21.97 1.85
C PHE A 186 -2.15 22.85 0.67
N ASN A 187 -3.47 23.02 0.45
CA ASN A 187 -4.01 23.86 -0.61
C ASN A 187 -4.15 25.34 -0.21
N GLY A 188 -3.66 25.76 0.95
CA GLY A 188 -3.80 27.12 1.46
C GLY A 188 -5.26 27.50 1.79
N MET A 189 -6.11 26.52 2.08
CA MET A 189 -7.52 26.69 2.42
C MET A 189 -7.73 26.60 3.92
N LEU A 190 -8.73 27.30 4.43
CA LEU A 190 -9.17 27.14 5.82
C LEU A 190 -9.79 25.76 6.01
N PRO A 191 -9.34 24.99 7.02
CA PRO A 191 -9.94 23.70 7.34
C PRO A 191 -11.39 23.85 7.75
N LYS A 192 -12.22 22.86 7.40
CA LYS A 192 -13.60 22.74 7.86
C LYS A 192 -13.65 22.00 9.20
N MET A 193 -14.77 22.16 9.93
CA MET A 193 -14.98 21.42 11.18
C MET A 193 -15.18 19.92 10.96
N SER A 194 -15.73 19.52 9.80
CA SER A 194 -15.91 18.13 9.42
C SER A 194 -15.91 17.96 7.91
N TYR A 195 -15.58 16.77 7.46
CA TYR A 195 -15.53 16.35 6.05
C TYR A 195 -16.43 15.14 5.84
N MET A 196 -17.18 15.12 4.73
CA MET A 196 -18.12 14.02 4.43
C MET A 196 -17.43 12.74 3.98
N ALA A 197 -16.29 12.87 3.29
CA ALA A 197 -15.55 11.75 2.76
C ALA A 197 -14.11 12.13 2.40
N ILE A 198 -13.26 11.13 2.28
CA ILE A 198 -11.89 11.29 1.79
C ILE A 198 -11.91 11.69 0.31
N ASN A 199 -11.12 12.70 -0.03
CA ASN A 199 -10.90 13.09 -1.42
C ASN A 199 -9.96 12.08 -2.11
N LYS A 200 -10.53 11.19 -2.92
CA LYS A 200 -9.79 10.16 -3.67
C LYS A 200 -9.39 10.59 -5.10
N LYS A 201 -9.33 11.90 -5.40
CA LYS A 201 -8.85 12.38 -6.70
C LYS A 201 -7.36 12.09 -6.85
N SER A 202 -7.02 11.21 -7.78
CA SER A 202 -5.65 10.71 -8.02
C SER A 202 -4.64 11.85 -8.19
N LYS A 203 -4.91 12.81 -9.08
CA LYS A 203 -4.00 13.95 -9.31
C LYS A 203 -3.75 14.81 -8.06
N SER A 204 -4.78 15.02 -7.23
CA SER A 204 -4.62 15.78 -5.97
C SER A 204 -3.77 15.00 -4.98
N ARG A 205 -3.96 13.67 -4.90
CA ARG A 205 -3.17 12.80 -4.04
C ARG A 205 -1.72 12.74 -4.51
N GLU A 206 -1.49 12.55 -5.79
CA GLU A 206 -0.15 12.54 -6.37
C GLU A 206 0.62 13.81 -6.01
N MET A 207 0.02 14.98 -6.28
CA MET A 207 0.63 16.27 -5.99
C MET A 207 0.91 16.46 -4.49
N TYR A 208 -0.02 16.01 -3.62
CA TYR A 208 0.16 16.04 -2.18
C TYR A 208 1.37 15.18 -1.78
N CYS A 209 1.39 13.90 -2.14
CA CYS A 209 2.46 12.97 -1.80
C CYS A 209 3.82 13.43 -2.35
N GLN A 210 3.86 13.91 -3.59
CA GLN A 210 5.09 14.40 -4.21
C GLN A 210 5.71 15.56 -3.43
N LYS A 211 4.90 16.56 -3.05
CA LYS A 211 5.39 17.75 -2.36
C LYS A 211 5.72 17.53 -0.89
N THR A 212 5.02 16.58 -0.23
CA THR A 212 5.24 16.27 1.18
C THR A 212 6.24 15.13 1.40
N ALA A 213 6.79 14.54 0.34
CA ALA A 213 7.80 13.49 0.44
C ALA A 213 9.11 13.93 1.16
N SER A 214 9.42 15.23 1.21
CA SER A 214 10.52 15.77 2.01
C SER A 214 10.32 15.56 3.52
N GLU A 215 9.07 15.47 3.97
CA GLU A 215 8.70 15.29 5.38
C GLU A 215 8.64 13.80 5.80
N VAL A 216 9.16 12.90 4.97
CA VAL A 216 9.07 11.44 5.19
C VAL A 216 9.67 10.97 6.52
N ALA A 217 10.61 11.70 7.10
CA ALA A 217 11.15 11.41 8.44
C ALA A 217 10.06 11.39 9.52
N ARG A 218 8.96 12.10 9.34
CA ARG A 218 7.81 12.09 10.28
C ARG A 218 7.08 10.75 10.31
N LEU A 219 7.24 9.92 9.27
CA LEU A 219 6.67 8.58 9.21
C LEU A 219 7.40 7.55 10.09
N GLU A 220 8.48 7.94 10.76
CA GLU A 220 9.14 7.10 11.77
C GLU A 220 8.21 6.75 12.95
N SER A 221 7.16 7.56 13.17
CA SER A 221 6.10 7.24 14.14
C SER A 221 5.08 6.21 13.63
N CYS A 222 5.09 5.90 12.35
CA CYS A 222 4.18 4.95 11.71
C CYS A 222 4.81 3.56 11.67
N THR A 223 4.37 2.67 12.55
CA THR A 223 4.98 1.35 12.74
C THR A 223 4.95 0.48 11.49
N LEU A 224 3.82 0.48 10.77
CA LEU A 224 3.68 -0.32 9.55
C LEU A 224 4.50 0.25 8.40
N PHE A 225 4.63 1.58 8.32
CA PHE A 225 5.52 2.23 7.36
C PHE A 225 6.98 1.84 7.58
N VAL A 226 7.47 1.96 8.82
CA VAL A 226 8.86 1.59 9.17
C VAL A 226 9.12 0.12 8.84
N SER A 227 8.21 -0.79 9.24
CA SER A 227 8.32 -2.21 8.94
C SER A 227 8.40 -2.49 7.44
N LEU A 228 7.62 -1.79 6.62
CA LEU A 228 7.66 -1.94 5.17
C LEU A 228 8.99 -1.48 4.58
N VAL A 229 9.46 -0.29 4.98
CA VAL A 229 10.75 0.26 4.52
C VAL A 229 11.91 -0.65 4.90
N ASP A 230 11.90 -1.21 6.11
CA ASP A 230 12.98 -2.11 6.56
C ASP A 230 12.98 -3.43 5.77
N ARG A 231 11.82 -4.02 5.51
CA ARG A 231 11.70 -5.23 4.68
C ARG A 231 12.21 -5.00 3.25
N LEU A 232 11.86 -3.86 2.64
CA LEU A 232 12.36 -3.50 1.30
C LEU A 232 13.88 -3.21 1.33
N SER A 233 14.38 -2.64 2.42
CA SER A 233 15.81 -2.38 2.58
C SER A 233 16.64 -3.67 2.60
N VAL A 234 16.11 -4.75 3.20
CA VAL A 234 16.77 -6.08 3.21
C VAL A 234 16.84 -6.69 1.80
N ILE A 235 15.81 -6.51 0.97
CA ILE A 235 15.80 -7.03 -0.41
C ILE A 235 16.74 -6.23 -1.31
N ALA A 236 16.97 -4.96 -1.01
CA ALA A 236 17.79 -4.05 -1.82
C ALA A 236 19.30 -4.22 -1.59
N GLN A 237 19.71 -4.93 -0.54
CA GLN A 237 21.11 -5.27 -0.20
C GLN A 237 21.54 -6.56 -0.85
#